data_75d368f2230a5f0759c0894012071855
#
_entry.id   75d368f2230a5f0759c0894012071855
#
_cell.length_a   1.000
_cell.length_b   1.000
_cell.length_c   1.000
_cell.angle_alpha   90.00
_cell.angle_beta   90.00
_cell.angle_gamma   90.00
#
_symmetry.space_group_name_H-M   'P 1'
#
loop_
_entity.id
_entity.type
_entity.pdbx_description
1 polymer ?
#
loop_
_entity_poly.entity_id
_entity_poly.type
_entity_poly.pdbx_seq_one_letter_code
_entity_poly.pdbx_strand_id
1 'polypeptide(L)'
;EGKEAVHEIFNGKFGIAKKILVEEFLNGEEMSFFIICDGKNFKLFKTAQDHKRVNEGDEGKNTGGMGAYSPSGLINKNLENKIIEKIILPTLKAIEEMGEKYKGFLYAGLMILDNEPFLIEYNVRMGDPECQTILPLLKTDLIDIFNACCDQNLENLNIEWREEKSLCIVLCSKGYPENFINNVKIDNLNNLKLSSNDFIFHAGTKEEKNEILSNGGRVLNFVSLSSSFKVSRKRAIKLINQLNWKNGFFRKDIGFKIIDK
;
A
#
# COMPACT_ATOMS: atom_id res chain seq x y z
N GLU A 1 25.70 -4.30 -15.60
CA GLU A 1 24.67 -4.07 -14.54
C GLU A 1 24.16 -5.38 -13.90
N GLY A 2 23.53 -6.35 -14.61
CA GLY A 2 22.99 -7.57 -14.00
C GLY A 2 24.03 -8.46 -13.33
N LYS A 3 25.21 -8.66 -13.93
CA LYS A 3 26.30 -9.42 -13.33
C LYS A 3 26.88 -8.74 -12.09
N GLU A 4 26.96 -7.43 -12.09
CA GLU A 4 27.42 -6.64 -10.93
C GLU A 4 26.43 -6.75 -9.76
N ALA A 5 25.12 -6.63 -10.04
CA ALA A 5 24.09 -6.81 -9.02
C ALA A 5 24.14 -8.20 -8.37
N VAL A 6 24.37 -9.26 -9.17
CA VAL A 6 24.57 -10.62 -8.65
C VAL A 6 25.81 -10.70 -7.75
N HIS A 7 26.94 -10.11 -8.15
CA HIS A 7 28.15 -10.06 -7.32
C HIS A 7 27.93 -9.28 -6.02
N GLU A 8 27.27 -8.14 -6.07
CA GLU A 8 26.96 -7.33 -4.89
C GLU A 8 26.09 -8.10 -3.87
N ILE A 9 25.10 -8.86 -4.35
CA ILE A 9 24.21 -9.68 -3.50
C ILE A 9 25.02 -10.78 -2.81
N PHE A 10 25.84 -11.55 -3.55
CA PHE A 10 26.64 -12.62 -2.97
C PHE A 10 27.80 -12.11 -2.09
N ASN A 11 28.25 -10.87 -2.29
CA ASN A 11 29.21 -10.20 -1.41
C ASN A 11 28.57 -9.60 -0.14
N GLY A 12 27.28 -9.86 0.09
CA GLY A 12 26.61 -9.51 1.34
C GLY A 12 26.06 -8.09 1.42
N LYS A 13 25.93 -7.36 0.30
CA LYS A 13 25.34 -6.00 0.28
C LYS A 13 23.94 -5.94 0.89
N PHE A 14 23.18 -7.03 0.77
CA PHE A 14 21.80 -7.15 1.30
C PHE A 14 21.68 -8.29 2.34
N GLY A 15 22.78 -8.72 2.94
CA GLY A 15 22.86 -9.86 3.85
C GLY A 15 23.40 -11.12 3.17
N ILE A 16 23.44 -12.24 3.90
CA ILE A 16 23.97 -13.50 3.39
C ILE A 16 22.92 -14.17 2.50
N ALA A 17 23.12 -14.16 1.19
CA ALA A 17 22.29 -14.87 0.23
C ALA A 17 22.97 -16.16 -0.23
N LYS A 18 22.27 -17.30 -0.15
CA LYS A 18 22.72 -18.60 -0.71
C LYS A 18 22.16 -18.84 -2.11
N LYS A 19 21.04 -18.22 -2.44
CA LYS A 19 20.34 -18.31 -3.73
C LYS A 19 19.74 -16.97 -4.07
N ILE A 20 19.62 -16.65 -5.34
CA ILE A 20 18.91 -15.49 -5.87
C ILE A 20 17.93 -15.97 -6.93
N LEU A 21 16.82 -15.27 -7.05
CA LEU A 21 15.85 -15.44 -8.13
C LEU A 21 16.15 -14.38 -9.20
N VAL A 22 16.19 -14.80 -10.46
CA VAL A 22 16.32 -13.92 -11.60
C VAL A 22 15.06 -14.12 -12.44
N GLU A 23 14.29 -13.04 -12.61
CA GLU A 23 13.01 -13.07 -13.31
C GLU A 23 13.05 -12.17 -14.54
N GLU A 24 12.08 -12.37 -15.43
CA GLU A 24 11.86 -11.49 -16.57
C GLU A 24 11.53 -10.06 -16.10
N PHE A 25 12.09 -9.07 -16.76
CA PHE A 25 11.72 -7.68 -16.52
C PHE A 25 10.39 -7.35 -17.19
N LEU A 26 9.36 -7.08 -16.41
CA LEU A 26 8.04 -6.69 -16.89
C LEU A 26 7.93 -5.15 -16.93
N ASN A 27 7.80 -4.60 -18.13
CA ASN A 27 7.66 -3.14 -18.33
C ASN A 27 6.17 -2.74 -18.33
N GLY A 28 5.54 -2.74 -17.17
CA GLY A 28 4.13 -2.41 -16.98
C GLY A 28 3.88 -1.43 -15.84
N GLU A 29 2.64 -1.34 -15.41
CA GLU A 29 2.26 -0.55 -14.22
C GLU A 29 1.90 -1.49 -13.07
N GLU A 30 2.46 -1.26 -11.87
CA GLU A 30 2.17 -2.06 -10.69
C GLU A 30 0.77 -1.75 -10.14
N MET A 31 0.09 -2.79 -9.68
CA MET A 31 -1.20 -2.71 -9.01
C MET A 31 -1.28 -3.69 -7.84
N SER A 32 -1.84 -3.23 -6.73
CA SER A 32 -2.13 -4.06 -5.55
C SER A 32 -3.58 -4.54 -5.61
N PHE A 33 -3.75 -5.87 -5.62
CA PHE A 33 -5.05 -6.53 -5.64
C PHE A 33 -5.26 -7.32 -4.36
N PHE A 34 -6.37 -7.09 -3.67
CA PHE A 34 -6.63 -7.67 -2.35
C PHE A 34 -7.90 -8.48 -2.32
N ILE A 35 -7.83 -9.63 -1.66
CA ILE A 35 -9.00 -10.41 -1.25
C ILE A 35 -8.93 -10.73 0.24
N ILE A 36 -10.09 -10.99 0.84
CA ILE A 36 -10.18 -11.72 2.11
C ILE A 36 -10.86 -13.06 1.84
N CYS A 37 -10.29 -14.14 2.38
CA CYS A 37 -10.74 -15.51 2.17
C CYS A 37 -11.07 -16.18 3.51
N ASP A 38 -12.17 -16.98 3.54
CA ASP A 38 -12.63 -17.71 4.73
C ASP A 38 -12.29 -19.21 4.70
N GLY A 39 -11.51 -19.64 3.70
CA GLY A 39 -11.18 -21.04 3.45
C GLY A 39 -12.13 -21.78 2.51
N LYS A 40 -13.22 -21.13 2.07
CA LYS A 40 -14.17 -21.63 1.06
C LYS A 40 -14.44 -20.57 0.00
N ASN A 41 -14.78 -19.37 0.46
CA ASN A 41 -15.15 -18.23 -0.37
C ASN A 41 -14.17 -17.08 -0.14
N PHE A 42 -14.17 -16.13 -1.05
CA PHE A 42 -13.43 -14.88 -0.89
C PHE A 42 -14.29 -13.67 -1.28
N LYS A 43 -13.94 -12.52 -0.73
CA LYS A 43 -14.49 -11.23 -1.13
C LYS A 43 -13.37 -10.33 -1.61
N LEU A 44 -13.67 -9.54 -2.63
CA LEU A 44 -12.74 -8.55 -3.16
C LEU A 44 -12.69 -7.33 -2.25
N PHE A 45 -11.49 -6.82 -2.04
CA PHE A 45 -11.27 -5.49 -1.49
C PHE A 45 -10.95 -4.51 -2.62
N LYS A 46 -10.99 -3.21 -2.32
CA LYS A 46 -10.60 -2.22 -3.32
C LYS A 46 -9.12 -2.37 -3.67
N THR A 47 -8.80 -2.15 -4.94
CA THR A 47 -7.42 -2.13 -5.43
C THR A 47 -6.71 -0.84 -5.04
N ALA A 48 -5.39 -0.86 -5.06
CA ALA A 48 -4.57 0.34 -4.89
C ALA A 48 -3.40 0.36 -5.87
N GLN A 49 -2.79 1.52 -6.02
CA GLN A 49 -1.46 1.66 -6.64
C GLN A 49 -0.56 2.41 -5.69
N ASP A 50 0.60 1.81 -5.42
CA ASP A 50 1.66 2.35 -4.58
C ASP A 50 2.73 3.05 -5.44
N HIS A 51 3.37 4.06 -4.87
CA HIS A 51 4.53 4.75 -5.43
C HIS A 51 5.79 4.32 -4.67
N LYS A 52 6.48 3.32 -5.17
CA LYS A 52 7.63 2.70 -4.50
C LYS A 52 8.92 3.51 -4.58
N ARG A 53 9.09 4.37 -5.60
CA ARG A 53 10.30 5.15 -5.77
C ARG A 53 10.33 6.37 -4.84
N VAL A 54 11.52 6.68 -4.31
CA VAL A 54 11.71 7.72 -3.30
C VAL A 54 11.49 9.14 -3.82
N ASN A 55 11.81 9.39 -5.09
CA ASN A 55 11.71 10.71 -5.72
C ASN A 55 10.43 10.86 -6.55
N GLU A 56 10.04 12.10 -6.81
CA GLU A 56 8.96 12.44 -7.75
C GLU A 56 9.25 11.87 -9.14
N GLY A 57 8.19 11.61 -9.94
CA GLY A 57 8.33 10.99 -11.26
C GLY A 57 8.65 9.49 -11.23
N ASP A 58 8.52 8.82 -10.08
CA ASP A 58 8.92 7.42 -9.88
C ASP A 58 10.41 7.19 -10.17
N GLU A 59 11.27 8.08 -9.68
CA GLU A 59 12.71 7.99 -9.81
C GLU A 59 13.40 7.61 -8.49
N GLY A 60 14.70 7.27 -8.58
CA GLY A 60 15.52 6.96 -7.42
C GLY A 60 15.34 5.53 -6.92
N LYS A 61 15.67 5.30 -5.63
CA LYS A 61 15.67 3.97 -5.01
C LYS A 61 14.27 3.51 -4.67
N ASN A 62 14.07 2.19 -4.65
CA ASN A 62 12.86 1.57 -4.10
C ASN A 62 12.77 1.79 -2.60
N THR A 63 11.55 1.94 -2.12
CA THR A 63 11.18 2.13 -0.71
C THR A 63 10.07 1.15 -0.33
N GLY A 64 9.60 1.22 0.90
CA GLY A 64 8.39 0.51 1.33
C GLY A 64 7.08 1.16 0.87
N GLY A 65 7.13 2.22 0.06
CA GLY A 65 5.99 3.01 -0.42
C GLY A 65 6.03 4.44 0.09
N MET A 66 5.97 5.39 -0.84
CA MET A 66 5.96 6.85 -0.58
C MET A 66 4.54 7.41 -0.55
N GLY A 67 3.55 6.60 -0.90
CA GLY A 67 2.15 6.92 -0.94
C GLY A 67 1.39 6.02 -1.89
N ALA A 68 0.08 5.97 -1.74
CA ALA A 68 -0.79 5.15 -2.56
C ALA A 68 -2.13 5.85 -2.83
N TYR A 69 -2.87 5.33 -3.80
CA TYR A 69 -4.24 5.75 -4.06
C TYR A 69 -5.14 4.56 -4.36
N SER A 70 -6.42 4.70 -4.05
CA SER A 70 -7.46 3.67 -4.23
C SER A 70 -8.79 4.32 -4.67
N PRO A 71 -9.52 3.68 -5.62
CA PRO A 71 -9.14 2.48 -6.37
C PRO A 71 -8.04 2.77 -7.40
N SER A 72 -7.39 1.70 -7.88
CA SER A 72 -6.45 1.78 -9.02
C SER A 72 -7.17 2.26 -10.28
N GLY A 73 -6.50 3.11 -11.07
CA GLY A 73 -7.00 3.52 -12.37
C GLY A 73 -6.90 2.45 -13.46
N LEU A 74 -6.19 1.36 -13.20
CA LEU A 74 -6.00 0.26 -14.16
C LEU A 74 -7.15 -0.74 -14.13
N ILE A 75 -7.85 -0.87 -12.99
CA ILE A 75 -8.86 -1.90 -12.82
C ILE A 75 -10.11 -1.63 -13.67
N ASN A 76 -10.53 -2.63 -14.38
CA ASN A 76 -11.81 -2.72 -15.06
C ASN A 76 -12.34 -4.15 -14.93
N LYS A 77 -13.59 -4.40 -15.29
CA LYS A 77 -14.25 -5.70 -15.09
C LYS A 77 -13.55 -6.86 -15.82
N ASN A 78 -12.99 -6.59 -17.00
CA ASN A 78 -12.25 -7.60 -17.75
C ASN A 78 -10.94 -7.97 -17.04
N LEU A 79 -10.16 -6.97 -16.61
CA LEU A 79 -8.92 -7.20 -15.87
C LEU A 79 -9.20 -7.91 -14.53
N GLU A 80 -10.24 -7.49 -13.81
CA GLU A 80 -10.65 -8.13 -12.56
C GLU A 80 -10.94 -9.62 -12.77
N ASN A 81 -11.72 -9.97 -13.80
CA ASN A 81 -12.01 -11.37 -14.13
C ASN A 81 -10.73 -12.16 -14.46
N LYS A 82 -9.83 -11.59 -15.28
CA LYS A 82 -8.55 -12.23 -15.59
C LYS A 82 -7.69 -12.49 -14.33
N ILE A 83 -7.64 -11.52 -13.41
CA ILE A 83 -6.90 -11.69 -12.15
C ILE A 83 -7.50 -12.83 -11.33
N ILE A 84 -8.83 -12.86 -11.20
CA ILE A 84 -9.52 -13.91 -10.46
C ILE A 84 -9.27 -15.29 -11.09
N GLU A 85 -9.49 -15.43 -12.40
CA GLU A 85 -9.42 -16.70 -13.10
C GLU A 85 -7.99 -17.23 -13.25
N LYS A 86 -7.03 -16.36 -13.56
CA LYS A 86 -5.65 -16.77 -13.87
C LYS A 86 -4.73 -16.80 -12.64
N ILE A 87 -5.06 -16.04 -11.58
CA ILE A 87 -4.16 -15.85 -10.43
C ILE A 87 -4.82 -16.30 -9.13
N ILE A 88 -5.96 -15.72 -8.75
CA ILE A 88 -6.55 -15.97 -7.42
C ILE A 88 -7.07 -17.39 -7.28
N LEU A 89 -7.96 -17.83 -8.18
CA LEU A 89 -8.57 -19.16 -8.10
C LEU A 89 -7.52 -20.29 -8.20
N PRO A 90 -6.55 -20.26 -9.14
CA PRO A 90 -5.51 -21.28 -9.18
C PRO A 90 -4.67 -21.33 -7.91
N THR A 91 -4.38 -20.19 -7.30
CA THR A 91 -3.60 -20.12 -6.05
C THR A 91 -4.35 -20.71 -4.87
N LEU A 92 -5.61 -20.32 -4.67
CA LEU A 92 -6.43 -20.89 -3.59
C LEU A 92 -6.62 -22.39 -3.75
N LYS A 93 -6.82 -22.85 -4.99
CA LYS A 93 -6.90 -24.28 -5.31
C LYS A 93 -5.59 -25.02 -5.02
N ALA A 94 -4.45 -24.45 -5.40
CA ALA A 94 -3.15 -25.08 -5.13
C ALA A 94 -2.88 -25.20 -3.62
N ILE A 95 -3.26 -24.20 -2.82
CA ILE A 95 -3.14 -24.27 -1.36
C ILE A 95 -4.04 -25.38 -0.80
N GLU A 96 -5.27 -25.52 -1.32
CA GLU A 96 -6.19 -26.58 -0.89
C GLU A 96 -5.66 -27.97 -1.28
N GLU A 97 -5.07 -28.14 -2.47
CA GLU A 97 -4.41 -29.38 -2.90
C GLU A 97 -3.19 -29.73 -2.02
N MET A 98 -2.56 -28.76 -1.38
CA MET A 98 -1.51 -28.98 -0.38
C MET A 98 -2.04 -29.41 0.99
N GLY A 99 -3.36 -29.52 1.15
CA GLY A 99 -4.03 -29.95 2.39
C GLY A 99 -4.42 -28.81 3.34
N GLU A 100 -4.24 -27.54 2.92
CA GLU A 100 -4.52 -26.36 3.74
C GLU A 100 -5.66 -25.53 3.15
N LYS A 101 -6.35 -24.76 4.01
CA LYS A 101 -7.35 -23.79 3.58
C LYS A 101 -6.91 -22.38 3.94
N TYR A 102 -6.77 -21.54 2.93
CA TYR A 102 -6.35 -20.18 3.15
C TYR A 102 -7.44 -19.35 3.84
N LYS A 103 -7.13 -18.74 4.99
CA LYS A 103 -8.00 -17.79 5.68
C LYS A 103 -7.27 -16.49 5.96
N GLY A 104 -7.93 -15.37 5.68
CA GLY A 104 -7.39 -14.03 5.89
C GLY A 104 -7.15 -13.25 4.61
N PHE A 105 -6.39 -12.16 4.72
CA PHE A 105 -6.03 -11.34 3.57
C PHE A 105 -4.99 -12.00 2.69
N LEU A 106 -5.26 -11.99 1.39
CA LEU A 106 -4.26 -12.28 0.36
C LEU A 106 -4.09 -11.02 -0.51
N TYR A 107 -2.87 -10.52 -0.55
CA TYR A 107 -2.44 -9.43 -1.40
C TYR A 107 -1.64 -10.00 -2.57
N ALA A 108 -2.15 -9.86 -3.78
CA ALA A 108 -1.42 -10.13 -5.01
C ALA A 108 -0.81 -8.82 -5.53
N GLY A 109 0.52 -8.73 -5.51
CA GLY A 109 1.28 -7.69 -6.19
C GLY A 109 1.36 -8.02 -7.67
N LEU A 110 0.80 -7.18 -8.51
CA LEU A 110 0.63 -7.43 -9.94
C LEU A 110 1.38 -6.40 -10.77
N MET A 111 1.98 -6.85 -11.87
CA MET A 111 2.36 -6.01 -12.99
C MET A 111 1.29 -6.12 -14.07
N ILE A 112 0.76 -4.99 -14.51
CA ILE A 112 -0.25 -4.92 -15.58
C ILE A 112 0.43 -4.43 -16.86
N LEU A 113 0.40 -5.27 -17.88
CA LEU A 113 0.94 -4.98 -19.21
C LEU A 113 -0.13 -5.29 -20.25
N ASP A 114 -0.52 -4.31 -21.05
CA ASP A 114 -1.52 -4.46 -22.11
C ASP A 114 -2.85 -5.10 -21.63
N ASN A 115 -3.31 -4.70 -20.43
CA ASN A 115 -4.51 -5.26 -19.78
C ASN A 115 -4.42 -6.78 -19.49
N GLU A 116 -3.19 -7.32 -19.37
CA GLU A 116 -2.89 -8.67 -18.85
C GLU A 116 -2.19 -8.55 -17.50
N PRO A 117 -2.64 -9.33 -16.50
CA PRO A 117 -2.05 -9.35 -15.18
C PRO A 117 -0.91 -10.38 -15.09
N PHE A 118 0.22 -9.97 -14.54
CA PHE A 118 1.34 -10.83 -14.19
C PHE A 118 1.56 -10.75 -12.68
N LEU A 119 1.62 -11.90 -12.02
CA LEU A 119 1.88 -11.98 -10.60
C LEU A 119 3.38 -11.72 -10.34
N ILE A 120 3.67 -10.76 -9.45
CA ILE A 120 5.03 -10.49 -8.96
C ILE A 120 5.26 -11.23 -7.65
N GLU A 121 4.37 -11.01 -6.68
CA GLU A 121 4.49 -11.58 -5.34
C GLU A 121 3.14 -11.72 -4.66
N TYR A 122 3.10 -12.57 -3.63
CA TYR A 122 2.02 -12.60 -2.65
C TYR A 122 2.47 -12.07 -1.31
N ASN A 123 1.56 -11.36 -0.64
CA ASN A 123 1.67 -11.03 0.77
C ASN A 123 0.42 -11.55 1.51
N VAL A 124 0.60 -12.10 2.71
CA VAL A 124 -0.48 -12.67 3.54
C VAL A 124 -1.04 -11.64 4.53
N ARG A 125 -0.98 -10.37 4.18
CA ARG A 125 -1.42 -9.20 4.93
C ARG A 125 -1.77 -8.07 3.98
N MET A 126 -2.40 -7.03 4.51
CA MET A 126 -2.54 -5.78 3.76
C MET A 126 -1.18 -5.11 3.53
N GLY A 127 -1.09 -4.31 2.47
CA GLY A 127 0.10 -3.51 2.17
C GLY A 127 0.23 -2.28 3.08
N ASP A 128 1.36 -1.64 3.06
CA ASP A 128 1.67 -0.38 3.73
C ASP A 128 2.43 0.53 2.74
N PRO A 129 1.77 1.55 2.17
CA PRO A 129 0.62 2.32 2.70
C PRO A 129 -0.77 1.94 2.14
N GLU A 130 -0.96 0.81 1.46
CA GLU A 130 -2.25 0.47 0.84
C GLU A 130 -3.35 0.26 1.88
N CYS A 131 -3.04 -0.35 3.04
CA CYS A 131 -4.00 -0.55 4.13
C CYS A 131 -4.62 0.78 4.58
N GLN A 132 -3.78 1.77 4.87
CA GLN A 132 -4.18 3.10 5.28
C GLN A 132 -4.97 3.84 4.18
N THR A 133 -4.73 3.47 2.92
CA THR A 133 -5.42 4.04 1.77
C THR A 133 -6.79 3.42 1.54
N ILE A 134 -6.92 2.10 1.73
CA ILE A 134 -8.14 1.34 1.40
C ILE A 134 -9.15 1.36 2.54
N LEU A 135 -8.73 1.09 3.79
CA LEU A 135 -9.65 0.89 4.91
C LEU A 135 -10.54 2.11 5.21
N PRO A 136 -10.09 3.38 5.06
CA PRO A 136 -10.99 4.53 5.22
C PRO A 136 -12.15 4.59 4.22
N LEU A 137 -12.09 3.82 3.12
CA LEU A 137 -13.17 3.67 2.15
C LEU A 137 -14.19 2.60 2.55
N LEU A 138 -13.90 1.77 3.53
CA LEU A 138 -14.79 0.72 4.00
C LEU A 138 -15.95 1.31 4.82
N LYS A 139 -17.20 0.90 4.54
CA LYS A 139 -18.38 1.23 5.34
C LYS A 139 -18.75 0.10 6.29
N THR A 140 -18.65 -1.15 5.82
CA THR A 140 -18.90 -2.33 6.65
C THR A 140 -17.87 -2.38 7.79
N ASP A 141 -18.31 -2.69 8.99
CA ASP A 141 -17.39 -2.85 10.12
C ASP A 141 -16.38 -3.97 9.83
N LEU A 142 -15.11 -3.66 10.05
CA LEU A 142 -14.02 -4.62 9.78
C LEU A 142 -14.10 -5.84 10.68
N ILE A 143 -14.64 -5.69 11.90
CA ILE A 143 -14.85 -6.80 12.85
C ILE A 143 -15.92 -7.75 12.31
N ASP A 144 -17.00 -7.25 11.69
CA ASP A 144 -18.01 -8.10 11.07
C ASP A 144 -17.42 -8.92 9.92
N ILE A 145 -16.53 -8.32 9.14
CA ILE A 145 -15.80 -9.03 8.07
C ILE A 145 -14.91 -10.13 8.66
N PHE A 146 -14.18 -9.84 9.75
CA PHE A 146 -13.32 -10.82 10.40
C PHE A 146 -14.13 -11.96 11.03
N ASN A 147 -15.25 -11.66 11.70
CA ASN A 147 -16.14 -12.68 12.23
C ASN A 147 -16.67 -13.58 11.11
N ALA A 148 -17.20 -13.00 10.04
CA ALA A 148 -17.65 -13.77 8.86
C ALA A 148 -16.55 -14.63 8.25
N CYS A 149 -15.30 -14.13 8.20
CA CYS A 149 -14.14 -14.89 7.74
C CYS A 149 -13.83 -16.08 8.66
N CYS A 150 -13.82 -15.89 9.96
CA CYS A 150 -13.59 -16.95 10.96
C CYS A 150 -14.68 -18.02 10.90
N ASP A 151 -15.94 -17.60 10.78
CA ASP A 151 -17.13 -18.45 10.77
C ASP A 151 -17.39 -19.12 9.41
N GLN A 152 -16.55 -18.90 8.40
CA GLN A 152 -16.72 -19.39 7.01
C GLN A 152 -18.05 -18.94 6.38
N ASN A 153 -18.43 -17.71 6.63
CA ASN A 153 -19.70 -17.11 6.22
C ASN A 153 -19.55 -15.86 5.35
N LEU A 154 -18.40 -15.63 4.74
CA LEU A 154 -18.16 -14.48 3.86
C LEU A 154 -19.13 -14.42 2.68
N GLU A 155 -19.63 -15.57 2.21
CA GLU A 155 -20.59 -15.63 1.11
C GLU A 155 -21.81 -14.76 1.37
N ASN A 156 -22.35 -14.81 2.60
CA ASN A 156 -23.55 -14.10 3.01
C ASN A 156 -23.32 -12.65 3.46
N LEU A 157 -22.07 -12.23 3.59
CA LEU A 157 -21.75 -10.86 3.98
C LEU A 157 -21.69 -9.94 2.75
N ASN A 158 -22.46 -8.85 2.79
CA ASN A 158 -22.31 -7.76 1.83
C ASN A 158 -21.30 -6.73 2.36
N ILE A 159 -20.18 -6.54 1.64
CA ILE A 159 -19.18 -5.54 2.00
C ILE A 159 -19.49 -4.24 1.26
N GLU A 160 -19.84 -3.21 2.01
CA GLU A 160 -20.15 -1.89 1.48
C GLU A 160 -18.93 -0.98 1.50
N TRP A 161 -18.80 -0.18 0.44
CA TRP A 161 -17.72 0.75 0.25
C TRP A 161 -18.24 2.17 0.01
N ARG A 162 -17.45 3.15 0.42
CA ARG A 162 -17.62 4.54 0.00
C ARG A 162 -17.31 4.69 -1.48
N GLU A 163 -17.96 5.66 -2.12
CA GLU A 163 -17.74 6.00 -3.54
C GLU A 163 -16.54 6.93 -3.74
N GLU A 164 -16.08 7.56 -2.65
CA GLU A 164 -14.95 8.45 -2.67
C GLU A 164 -13.68 7.73 -3.14
N LYS A 165 -12.72 8.53 -3.54
CA LYS A 165 -11.36 8.16 -3.89
C LYS A 165 -10.45 8.51 -2.73
N SER A 166 -9.56 7.61 -2.37
CA SER A 166 -8.61 7.77 -1.29
C SER A 166 -7.21 7.98 -1.82
N LEU A 167 -6.46 8.89 -1.21
CA LEU A 167 -5.06 9.12 -1.52
C LEU A 167 -4.30 9.31 -0.22
N CYS A 168 -3.22 8.55 -0.07
CA CYS A 168 -2.29 8.57 1.04
C CYS A 168 -0.94 9.15 0.59
N ILE A 169 -0.40 10.09 1.36
CA ILE A 169 0.98 10.58 1.22
C ILE A 169 1.76 10.17 2.47
N VAL A 170 2.89 9.52 2.27
CA VAL A 170 3.78 9.10 3.36
C VAL A 170 4.81 10.19 3.62
N LEU A 171 4.84 10.69 4.85
CA LEU A 171 5.83 11.62 5.34
C LEU A 171 7.00 10.83 5.94
N CYS A 172 8.18 11.02 5.40
CA CYS A 172 9.39 10.26 5.71
C CYS A 172 10.44 11.11 6.42
N SER A 173 11.29 10.46 7.23
CA SER A 173 12.50 11.05 7.79
C SER A 173 13.52 11.34 6.71
N LYS A 174 14.20 12.47 6.78
CA LYS A 174 15.28 12.85 5.86
C LYS A 174 16.38 11.77 5.84
N GLY A 175 16.72 11.36 4.64
CA GLY A 175 17.68 10.28 4.37
C GLY A 175 17.07 8.91 4.05
N TYR A 176 15.77 8.70 4.33
CA TYR A 176 15.08 7.47 3.93
C TYR A 176 15.13 7.27 2.39
N PRO A 177 15.32 6.04 1.86
CA PRO A 177 15.30 4.72 2.54
C PRO A 177 16.64 4.25 3.14
N GLU A 178 17.66 5.09 3.14
CA GLU A 178 18.98 4.74 3.67
C GLU A 178 19.13 5.17 5.14
N ASN A 179 20.23 5.87 5.46
CA ASN A 179 20.49 6.40 6.78
C ASN A 179 19.60 7.61 7.06
N PHE A 180 18.60 7.46 7.89
CA PHE A 180 17.64 8.49 8.24
C PHE A 180 17.79 8.94 9.70
N ILE A 181 17.34 10.17 9.96
CA ILE A 181 17.43 10.80 11.28
C ILE A 181 16.20 10.41 12.11
N ASN A 182 16.44 9.87 13.30
CA ASN A 182 15.42 9.54 14.30
C ASN A 182 15.39 10.52 15.47
N ASN A 183 14.40 10.36 16.34
CA ASN A 183 14.22 11.11 17.59
C ASN A 183 14.07 12.63 17.38
N VAL A 184 13.51 13.03 16.26
CA VAL A 184 13.21 14.43 15.97
C VAL A 184 11.76 14.70 16.31
N LYS A 185 11.52 15.73 17.11
CA LYS A 185 10.18 16.17 17.51
C LYS A 185 9.36 16.61 16.30
N ILE A 186 8.11 16.20 16.29
CA ILE A 186 7.10 16.57 15.29
C ILE A 186 6.12 17.54 15.97
N ASP A 187 6.30 18.82 15.73
CA ASP A 187 5.45 19.85 16.33
C ASP A 187 4.17 20.05 15.51
N ASN A 188 3.16 20.57 16.22
CA ASN A 188 1.86 20.96 15.68
C ASN A 188 0.96 19.81 15.21
N LEU A 189 1.31 18.53 15.43
CA LEU A 189 0.51 17.39 14.99
C LEU A 189 -0.89 17.39 15.65
N ASN A 190 -0.96 17.60 16.97
CA ASN A 190 -2.20 17.61 17.75
C ASN A 190 -3.11 18.81 17.45
N ASN A 191 -2.59 19.86 16.79
CA ASN A 191 -3.35 21.06 16.46
C ASN A 191 -3.93 21.03 15.03
N LEU A 192 -3.67 19.98 14.27
CA LEU A 192 -4.19 19.85 12.91
C LEU A 192 -5.72 19.69 12.95
N LYS A 193 -6.42 20.52 12.19
CA LYS A 193 -7.88 20.41 12.05
C LYS A 193 -8.20 19.47 10.89
N LEU A 194 -8.54 18.23 11.25
CA LEU A 194 -8.97 17.21 10.30
C LEU A 194 -10.47 17.34 10.02
N SER A 195 -10.87 17.17 8.77
CA SER A 195 -12.27 16.91 8.44
C SER A 195 -12.60 15.44 8.65
N SER A 196 -13.88 15.05 8.57
CA SER A 196 -14.33 13.66 8.65
C SER A 196 -13.76 12.75 7.53
N ASN A 197 -13.17 13.34 6.51
CA ASN A 197 -12.57 12.65 5.37
C ASN A 197 -11.03 12.75 5.34
N ASP A 198 -10.41 13.22 6.41
CA ASP A 198 -8.97 13.30 6.56
C ASP A 198 -8.51 12.44 7.74
N PHE A 199 -7.47 11.66 7.53
CA PHE A 199 -6.91 10.75 8.53
C PHE A 199 -5.40 10.91 8.59
N ILE A 200 -4.85 10.74 9.79
CA ILE A 200 -3.42 10.65 10.02
C ILE A 200 -3.14 9.35 10.75
N PHE A 201 -2.34 8.48 10.16
CA PHE A 201 -1.92 7.24 10.78
C PHE A 201 -0.45 7.34 11.16
N HIS A 202 -0.15 6.94 12.38
CA HIS A 202 1.21 6.82 12.89
C HIS A 202 1.85 5.55 12.32
N ALA A 203 3.10 5.68 11.85
CA ALA A 203 3.97 4.59 11.45
C ALA A 203 5.22 4.61 12.34
N GLY A 204 6.35 5.10 11.87
CA GLY A 204 7.56 5.23 12.66
C GLY A 204 7.53 6.44 13.58
N THR A 205 6.70 6.42 14.59
CA THR A 205 6.63 7.44 15.65
C THR A 205 6.75 6.79 17.03
N LYS A 206 7.17 7.55 18.01
CA LYS A 206 7.08 7.22 19.42
C LYS A 206 6.66 8.45 20.23
N GLU A 207 6.04 8.20 21.38
CA GLU A 207 5.76 9.24 22.38
C GLU A 207 6.82 9.16 23.47
N GLU A 208 7.41 10.30 23.80
CA GLU A 208 8.36 10.46 24.89
C GLU A 208 8.14 11.80 25.57
N LYS A 209 7.90 11.82 26.89
CA LYS A 209 7.65 13.04 27.68
C LYS A 209 6.54 13.93 27.11
N ASN A 210 5.45 13.34 26.65
CA ASN A 210 4.32 13.99 25.98
C ASN A 210 4.68 14.68 24.65
N GLU A 211 5.78 14.30 24.03
CA GLU A 211 6.18 14.75 22.71
C GLU A 211 6.15 13.59 21.72
N ILE A 212 5.68 13.85 20.50
CA ILE A 212 5.73 12.88 19.40
C ILE A 212 7.06 13.06 18.66
N LEU A 213 7.84 11.97 18.59
CA LEU A 213 9.13 11.93 17.94
C LEU A 213 9.10 10.97 16.75
N SER A 214 9.89 11.27 15.71
CA SER A 214 10.15 10.31 14.64
C SER A 214 10.97 9.13 15.16
N ASN A 215 10.57 7.90 14.77
CA ASN A 215 11.25 6.65 15.17
C ASN A 215 11.23 5.62 14.02
N GLY A 216 11.47 6.09 12.80
CA GLY A 216 11.48 5.26 11.61
C GLY A 216 11.73 6.05 10.34
N GLY A 217 11.90 5.37 9.24
CA GLY A 217 12.07 6.00 7.92
C GLY A 217 10.75 6.57 7.40
N ARG A 218 9.66 5.79 7.40
CA ARG A 218 8.29 6.26 7.14
C ARG A 218 7.65 6.57 8.49
N VAL A 219 7.13 7.77 8.66
CA VAL A 219 6.80 8.31 9.98
C VAL A 219 5.31 8.55 10.17
N LEU A 220 4.66 9.23 9.22
CA LEU A 220 3.23 9.51 9.25
C LEU A 220 2.61 9.28 7.88
N ASN A 221 1.36 8.83 7.88
CA ASN A 221 0.56 8.67 6.66
C ASN A 221 -0.59 9.67 6.69
N PHE A 222 -0.66 10.55 5.69
CA PHE A 222 -1.73 11.53 5.52
C PHE A 222 -2.69 11.05 4.45
N VAL A 223 -3.90 10.70 4.84
CA VAL A 223 -4.93 10.18 3.96
C VAL A 223 -6.07 11.17 3.84
N SER A 224 -6.51 11.41 2.62
CA SER A 224 -7.69 12.24 2.35
C SER A 224 -8.64 11.54 1.37
N LEU A 225 -9.92 11.59 1.68
CA LEU A 225 -11.00 11.07 0.84
C LEU A 225 -11.74 12.21 0.13
N SER A 226 -12.01 12.07 -1.16
CA SER A 226 -12.90 12.98 -1.89
C SER A 226 -13.40 12.32 -3.19
N SER A 227 -14.29 13.00 -3.92
CA SER A 227 -14.72 12.57 -5.26
C SER A 227 -13.61 12.63 -6.33
N SER A 228 -12.47 13.29 -6.03
CA SER A 228 -11.36 13.49 -6.96
C SER A 228 -10.01 13.29 -6.28
N PHE A 229 -9.14 12.47 -6.89
CA PHE A 229 -7.75 12.29 -6.42
C PHE A 229 -6.97 13.61 -6.34
N LYS A 230 -7.22 14.54 -7.26
CA LYS A 230 -6.59 15.87 -7.25
C LYS A 230 -6.94 16.65 -5.98
N VAL A 231 -8.19 16.60 -5.56
CA VAL A 231 -8.64 17.24 -4.30
C VAL A 231 -8.05 16.54 -3.09
N SER A 232 -8.06 15.19 -3.06
CA SER A 232 -7.46 14.41 -1.98
C SER A 232 -5.97 14.73 -1.83
N ARG A 233 -5.19 14.73 -2.93
CA ARG A 233 -3.77 15.11 -2.93
C ARG A 233 -3.55 16.51 -2.36
N LYS A 234 -4.32 17.51 -2.83
CA LYS A 234 -4.21 18.89 -2.35
C LYS A 234 -4.48 19.03 -0.86
N ARG A 235 -5.47 18.30 -0.33
CA ARG A 235 -5.82 18.31 1.10
C ARG A 235 -4.74 17.66 1.94
N ALA A 236 -4.25 16.48 1.56
CA ALA A 236 -3.15 15.80 2.27
C ALA A 236 -1.88 16.68 2.32
N ILE A 237 -1.48 17.29 1.20
CA ILE A 237 -0.35 18.23 1.15
C ILE A 237 -0.59 19.44 2.06
N LYS A 238 -1.81 20.00 2.07
CA LYS A 238 -2.13 21.13 2.94
C LYS A 238 -1.98 20.78 4.41
N LEU A 239 -2.37 19.59 4.83
CA LEU A 239 -2.20 19.12 6.21
C LEU A 239 -0.72 18.93 6.55
N ILE A 240 0.05 18.27 5.69
CA ILE A 240 1.50 18.08 5.90
C ILE A 240 2.22 19.43 6.07
N ASN A 241 1.88 20.42 5.24
CA ASN A 241 2.50 21.74 5.29
C ASN A 241 2.18 22.54 6.57
N GLN A 242 1.21 22.10 7.38
CA GLN A 242 0.90 22.71 8.68
C GLN A 242 1.77 22.13 9.81
N LEU A 243 2.45 21.01 9.57
CA LEU A 243 3.42 20.48 10.53
C LEU A 243 4.66 21.36 10.60
N ASN A 244 5.22 21.46 11.78
CA ASN A 244 6.53 22.06 12.00
C ASN A 244 7.57 20.96 12.20
N TRP A 245 7.93 20.26 11.11
CA TRP A 245 8.92 19.20 11.12
C TRP A 245 9.92 19.37 9.97
N LYS A 246 11.03 20.04 10.24
CA LYS A 246 12.07 20.42 9.25
C LYS A 246 12.88 19.24 8.69
N ASN A 247 12.85 18.10 9.39
CA ASN A 247 13.61 16.90 9.00
C ASN A 247 12.76 15.87 8.24
N GLY A 248 11.58 16.25 7.79
CA GLY A 248 10.70 15.41 6.99
C GLY A 248 10.75 15.75 5.51
N PHE A 249 10.43 14.76 4.68
CA PHE A 249 10.16 14.96 3.27
C PHE A 249 9.04 14.02 2.80
N PHE A 250 8.43 14.35 1.68
CA PHE A 250 7.37 13.57 1.05
C PHE A 250 7.32 13.87 -0.45
N ARG A 251 6.70 12.99 -1.20
CA ARG A 251 6.44 13.21 -2.63
C ARG A 251 5.15 14.01 -2.82
N LYS A 252 5.22 15.09 -3.59
CA LYS A 252 4.05 15.94 -3.90
C LYS A 252 3.23 15.40 -5.07
N ASP A 253 3.79 14.50 -5.85
CA ASP A 253 3.23 13.98 -7.08
C ASP A 253 2.43 12.68 -6.90
N ILE A 254 2.25 12.17 -5.67
CA ILE A 254 1.48 10.94 -5.43
C ILE A 254 0.14 10.98 -6.18
N GLY A 255 -0.12 9.92 -6.95
CA GLY A 255 -1.29 9.83 -7.83
C GLY A 255 -1.13 10.53 -9.19
N PHE A 256 0.08 10.97 -9.59
CA PHE A 256 0.29 11.63 -10.89
C PHE A 256 -0.18 10.76 -12.06
N LYS A 257 -0.03 9.46 -11.96
CA LYS A 257 -0.47 8.49 -12.99
C LYS A 257 -1.97 8.51 -13.29
N ILE A 258 -2.79 9.05 -12.38
CA ILE A 258 -4.25 9.10 -12.55
C ILE A 258 -4.79 10.54 -12.54
N ILE A 259 -4.02 11.50 -12.04
CA ILE A 259 -4.45 12.90 -11.92
C ILE A 259 -4.04 13.72 -13.13
N ASP A 260 -2.86 13.45 -13.65
CA ASP A 260 -2.18 14.29 -14.65
C ASP A 260 -2.19 13.64 -16.05
N LYS A 261 -3.01 12.58 -16.24
CA LYS A 261 -3.33 11.95 -17.53
C LYS A 261 -4.47 12.64 -18.27
#